data_7a9b1b4a9b8eb86aa19ce22e76ef48b8
#
_entry.id   7a9b1b4a9b8eb86aa19ce22e76ef48b8
#
_cell.length_a   1.000
_cell.length_b   1.000
_cell.length_c   1.000
_cell.angle_alpha   90.00
_cell.angle_beta   90.00
_cell.angle_gamma   90.00
#
_symmetry.space_group_name_H-M   'P 1'
#
loop_
_entity.id
_entity.type
_entity.pdbx_description
1 polymer ?
#
loop_
_entity_poly.entity_id
_entity_poly.type
_entity_poly.pdbx_seq_one_letter_code
_entity_poly.pdbx_strand_id
1 'polypeptide(L)'
;QAVSAPTSSESRSYSTSTTSYSAPSYNYSSLSSSVRLSNGNTAGAVGSYAAAQMAARTGVSASTWEHIIARESNGQLHARNASGAAGLFQTMPGWGSTGSVNDQINAAYKAYKAQGLSAWGM
;
A
#
# COMPACT_ATOMS: atom_id res chain seq x y z
N GLN A 1 2.34 7.78 -9.20
CA GLN A 1 3.11 6.89 -10.06
C GLN A 1 2.53 5.49 -10.02
N ALA A 2 2.23 4.95 -11.18
CA ALA A 2 1.61 3.64 -11.26
C ALA A 2 2.66 2.54 -11.18
N VAL A 3 2.28 1.44 -10.57
CA VAL A 3 3.14 0.27 -10.44
C VAL A 3 2.82 -0.69 -11.57
N SER A 4 3.84 -1.12 -12.29
CA SER A 4 3.65 -2.02 -13.42
C SER A 4 3.05 -3.34 -12.98
N ALA A 5 2.22 -3.92 -13.85
CA ALA A 5 1.63 -5.20 -13.56
C ALA A 5 2.69 -6.29 -13.53
N PRO A 6 2.44 -7.37 -12.79
CA PRO A 6 3.40 -8.46 -12.73
C PRO A 6 3.46 -9.19 -14.06
N THR A 7 4.63 -9.75 -14.35
CA THR A 7 4.80 -10.50 -15.59
C THR A 7 4.54 -11.98 -15.40
N SER A 8 4.50 -12.46 -14.19
CA SER A 8 4.24 -13.86 -13.92
C SER A 8 3.25 -13.96 -12.79
N SER A 9 2.56 -15.07 -12.74
CA SER A 9 1.61 -15.25 -11.68
C SER A 9 2.35 -15.42 -10.36
N GLU A 10 1.93 -14.68 -9.44
CA GLU A 10 2.52 -14.67 -8.13
C GLU A 10 1.55 -15.19 -7.13
N SER A 11 0.75 -16.10 -7.52
CA SER A 11 -0.24 -16.61 -6.60
C SER A 11 0.48 -17.20 -5.40
N ARG A 12 0.45 -16.51 -4.35
CA ARG A 12 1.13 -16.92 -3.16
C ARG A 12 0.15 -17.34 -2.13
N SER A 13 0.62 -18.20 -1.32
CA SER A 13 -0.19 -18.60 -0.19
C SER A 13 0.07 -17.74 1.02
N TYR A 14 0.91 -16.75 0.91
CA TYR A 14 1.15 -15.91 2.07
C TYR A 14 -0.12 -15.21 2.53
N SER A 15 -1.15 -15.28 1.76
CA SER A 15 -2.41 -14.70 2.18
C SER A 15 -2.90 -15.28 3.49
N THR A 16 -2.43 -16.46 3.84
CA THR A 16 -2.82 -17.02 5.13
C THR A 16 -2.35 -16.16 6.27
N SER A 17 -1.21 -15.51 6.11
CA SER A 17 -0.72 -14.68 7.19
C SER A 17 -1.53 -13.42 7.35
N THR A 18 -2.20 -12.98 6.29
CA THR A 18 -2.99 -11.77 6.40
C THR A 18 -4.23 -11.97 7.21
N THR A 19 -4.71 -13.19 7.31
CA THR A 19 -5.93 -13.44 8.07
C THR A 19 -5.71 -13.21 9.55
N SER A 20 -4.48 -13.29 10.01
CA SER A 20 -4.20 -13.11 11.41
C SER A 20 -4.22 -11.65 11.82
N TYR A 21 -4.28 -10.74 10.88
CA TYR A 21 -4.21 -9.33 11.23
C TYR A 21 -5.49 -8.78 11.77
N SER A 22 -6.59 -9.41 11.49
CA SER A 22 -7.87 -8.94 12.02
C SER A 22 -8.13 -7.48 11.67
N ALA A 23 -7.81 -7.11 10.47
CA ALA A 23 -7.92 -5.72 10.08
C ALA A 23 -9.29 -5.11 10.37
N PRO A 24 -10.39 -5.86 10.24
CA PRO A 24 -11.69 -5.23 10.46
C PRO A 24 -11.89 -4.65 11.86
N SER A 25 -11.17 -5.18 12.84
CA SER A 25 -11.34 -4.67 14.19
C SER A 25 -10.44 -3.50 14.50
N TYR A 26 -9.63 -3.09 13.56
CA TYR A 26 -8.67 -2.05 13.80
C TYR A 26 -9.32 -0.68 13.73
N ASN A 27 -9.00 0.18 14.68
CA ASN A 27 -9.57 1.51 14.72
C ASN A 27 -8.63 2.49 14.05
N TYR A 28 -8.92 2.78 12.79
CA TYR A 28 -8.06 3.67 12.01
C TYR A 28 -8.01 5.08 12.56
N SER A 29 -9.07 5.52 13.21
CA SER A 29 -9.10 6.90 13.68
C SER A 29 -8.11 7.16 14.81
N SER A 30 -7.60 6.11 15.42
CA SER A 30 -6.59 6.29 16.47
C SER A 30 -5.19 6.43 15.91
N LEU A 31 -5.02 6.25 14.60
CA LEU A 31 -3.72 6.34 13.97
C LEU A 31 -3.51 7.72 13.39
N SER A 32 -2.26 8.11 13.32
CA SER A 32 -1.92 9.36 12.65
C SER A 32 -0.59 9.18 11.97
N SER A 33 -0.45 9.77 10.80
CA SER A 33 0.79 9.75 10.08
C SER A 33 1.67 10.90 10.53
N SER A 34 2.95 10.60 10.79
CA SER A 34 3.92 11.63 11.08
C SER A 34 4.52 12.19 9.79
N VAL A 35 4.24 11.57 8.66
CA VAL A 35 4.80 11.97 7.38
C VAL A 35 3.91 13.04 6.74
N ARG A 36 4.54 14.12 6.31
CA ARG A 36 3.83 15.16 5.57
C ARG A 36 4.79 15.70 4.52
N LEU A 37 4.37 15.61 3.27
CA LEU A 37 5.19 16.09 2.17
C LEU A 37 5.09 17.60 2.07
N SER A 38 6.03 18.20 1.32
CA SER A 38 6.06 19.65 1.21
C SER A 38 4.79 20.21 0.58
N ASN A 39 4.08 19.41 -0.21
CA ASN A 39 2.81 19.84 -0.79
C ASN A 39 1.62 19.61 0.13
N GLY A 40 1.87 19.16 1.34
CA GLY A 40 0.80 18.91 2.31
C GLY A 40 0.25 17.51 2.33
N ASN A 41 0.66 16.66 1.41
CA ASN A 41 0.16 15.29 1.37
C ASN A 41 0.64 14.48 2.57
N THR A 42 -0.19 13.56 2.99
CA THR A 42 0.11 12.72 4.14
C THR A 42 -0.50 11.34 3.90
N ALA A 43 -0.03 10.35 4.64
CA ALA A 43 -0.59 9.00 4.53
C ALA A 43 -1.97 8.90 5.18
N GLY A 44 -2.28 9.73 6.15
CA GLY A 44 -3.54 9.64 6.86
C GLY A 44 -3.62 8.42 7.75
N ALA A 45 -4.78 8.24 8.40
CA ALA A 45 -4.93 7.16 9.37
C ALA A 45 -4.91 5.79 8.70
N VAL A 46 -5.67 5.63 7.63
CA VAL A 46 -5.68 4.34 6.91
C VAL A 46 -4.33 4.07 6.29
N GLY A 47 -3.70 5.09 5.73
CA GLY A 47 -2.37 4.94 5.17
C GLY A 47 -1.34 4.55 6.22
N SER A 48 -1.44 5.12 7.42
CA SER A 48 -0.55 4.72 8.50
C SER A 48 -0.71 3.25 8.87
N TYR A 49 -1.95 2.78 8.89
CA TYR A 49 -2.19 1.37 9.14
C TYR A 49 -1.55 0.51 8.05
N ALA A 50 -1.77 0.87 6.79
CA ALA A 50 -1.21 0.11 5.68
C ALA A 50 0.31 0.14 5.71
N ALA A 51 0.89 1.29 6.04
CA ALA A 51 2.34 1.42 6.13
C ALA A 51 2.91 0.52 7.22
N ALA A 52 2.23 0.45 8.36
CA ALA A 52 2.68 -0.42 9.44
C ALA A 52 2.64 -1.88 9.02
N GLN A 53 1.61 -2.27 8.28
CA GLN A 53 1.51 -3.64 7.78
C GLN A 53 2.63 -3.95 6.79
N MET A 54 2.92 -3.02 5.90
CA MET A 54 3.99 -3.23 4.94
C MET A 54 5.35 -3.27 5.63
N ALA A 55 5.54 -2.45 6.66
CA ALA A 55 6.80 -2.49 7.42
C ALA A 55 6.98 -3.86 8.06
N ALA A 56 5.91 -4.42 8.62
CA ALA A 56 5.98 -5.72 9.25
C ALA A 56 6.30 -6.82 8.23
N ARG A 57 5.81 -6.70 7.02
CA ARG A 57 6.00 -7.73 6.00
C ARG A 57 7.33 -7.63 5.28
N THR A 58 7.86 -6.41 5.15
CA THR A 58 9.00 -6.17 4.27
C THR A 58 10.29 -5.83 5.01
N GLY A 59 10.18 -5.36 6.23
CA GLY A 59 11.34 -4.83 6.94
C GLY A 59 11.71 -3.41 6.56
N VAL A 60 11.03 -2.83 5.59
CA VAL A 60 11.23 -1.43 5.23
C VAL A 60 10.43 -0.59 6.22
N SER A 61 10.99 0.53 6.65
CA SER A 61 10.39 1.32 7.73
C SER A 61 9.00 1.81 7.36
N ALA A 62 8.15 1.94 8.37
CA ALA A 62 6.80 2.44 8.17
C ALA A 62 6.83 3.85 7.61
N SER A 63 7.79 4.68 8.01
CA SER A 63 7.84 6.04 7.50
C SER A 63 8.12 6.07 6.00
N THR A 64 8.91 5.12 5.50
CA THR A 64 9.13 5.01 4.06
C THR A 64 7.83 4.67 3.34
N TRP A 65 7.08 3.72 3.88
CA TRP A 65 5.80 3.37 3.28
C TRP A 65 4.80 4.50 3.37
N GLU A 66 4.82 5.27 4.46
CA GLU A 66 3.95 6.42 4.57
C GLU A 66 4.29 7.49 3.54
N HIS A 67 5.58 7.70 3.26
CA HIS A 67 5.98 8.61 2.20
C HIS A 67 5.42 8.18 0.85
N ILE A 68 5.52 6.89 0.56
CA ILE A 68 4.99 6.37 -0.69
C ILE A 68 3.49 6.61 -0.77
N ILE A 69 2.77 6.28 0.28
CA ILE A 69 1.31 6.44 0.29
C ILE A 69 0.94 7.91 0.15
N ALA A 70 1.64 8.78 0.88
CA ALA A 70 1.36 10.21 0.79
C ALA A 70 1.57 10.72 -0.63
N ARG A 71 2.65 10.30 -1.26
CA ARG A 71 2.96 10.75 -2.60
C ARG A 71 2.00 10.18 -3.64
N GLU A 72 1.64 8.90 -3.49
CA GLU A 72 0.84 8.23 -4.50
C GLU A 72 -0.64 8.56 -4.40
N SER A 73 -1.16 8.70 -3.21
CA SER A 73 -2.59 8.79 -3.02
C SER A 73 -3.04 9.83 -2.02
N ASN A 74 -2.10 10.49 -1.34
CA ASN A 74 -2.45 11.37 -0.24
C ASN A 74 -3.30 10.66 0.81
N GLY A 75 -3.08 9.35 0.99
CA GLY A 75 -3.83 8.58 1.96
C GLY A 75 -5.26 8.27 1.58
N GLN A 76 -5.63 8.48 0.32
CA GLN A 76 -6.99 8.24 -0.13
C GLN A 76 -7.15 6.78 -0.52
N LEU A 77 -8.00 6.07 0.22
CA LEU A 77 -8.18 4.64 0.01
C LEU A 77 -8.68 4.32 -1.39
N HIS A 78 -9.48 5.19 -1.96
CA HIS A 78 -10.08 4.94 -3.27
C HIS A 78 -9.53 5.83 -4.36
N ALA A 79 -8.30 6.29 -4.19
CA ALA A 79 -7.67 7.11 -5.23
C ALA A 79 -7.52 6.31 -6.51
N ARG A 80 -7.71 6.97 -7.63
CA ARG A 80 -7.56 6.37 -8.96
C ARG A 80 -6.88 7.36 -9.87
N ASN A 81 -6.15 6.83 -10.85
CA ASN A 81 -5.63 7.70 -11.88
C ASN A 81 -6.00 7.13 -13.26
N ALA A 82 -5.70 7.92 -14.29
CA ALA A 82 -6.15 7.60 -15.64
C ALA A 82 -5.49 6.34 -16.19
N SER A 83 -4.36 5.95 -15.67
CA SER A 83 -3.67 4.75 -16.16
C SER A 83 -4.24 3.47 -15.59
N GLY A 84 -5.16 3.56 -14.65
CA GLY A 84 -5.76 2.38 -14.04
C GLY A 84 -5.20 2.02 -12.67
N ALA A 85 -4.20 2.76 -12.22
CA ALA A 85 -3.69 2.54 -10.87
C ALA A 85 -4.72 2.98 -9.85
N ALA A 86 -4.77 2.28 -8.73
CA ALA A 86 -5.80 2.54 -7.74
C ALA A 86 -5.28 2.31 -6.33
N GLY A 87 -5.91 2.98 -5.39
CA GLY A 87 -5.70 2.75 -3.97
C GLY A 87 -4.55 3.51 -3.37
N LEU A 88 -4.27 3.19 -2.12
CA LEU A 88 -3.23 3.88 -1.36
C LEU A 88 -1.87 3.85 -2.04
N PHE A 89 -1.54 2.72 -2.64
CA PHE A 89 -0.23 2.51 -3.26
C PHE A 89 -0.24 2.69 -4.76
N GLN A 90 -1.40 2.99 -5.33
CA GLN A 90 -1.56 3.17 -6.78
C GLN A 90 -0.99 2.00 -7.57
N THR A 91 -1.47 0.80 -7.22
CA THR A 91 -1.05 -0.41 -7.95
C THR A 91 -1.96 -0.66 -9.13
N MET A 92 -1.39 -1.23 -10.18
CA MET A 92 -2.15 -1.61 -11.36
C MET A 92 -2.94 -2.89 -11.08
N PRO A 93 -4.05 -3.12 -11.80
CA PRO A 93 -4.90 -4.28 -11.54
C PRO A 93 -4.19 -5.63 -11.60
N GLY A 94 -3.11 -5.72 -12.36
CA GLY A 94 -2.39 -6.97 -12.47
C GLY A 94 -1.78 -7.46 -11.16
N TRP A 95 -1.59 -6.56 -10.18
CA TRP A 95 -1.08 -6.94 -8.89
C TRP A 95 -2.14 -7.49 -7.96
N GLY A 96 -3.40 -7.35 -8.32
CA GLY A 96 -4.50 -7.87 -7.55
C GLY A 96 -5.55 -6.81 -7.27
N SER A 97 -6.58 -7.23 -6.57
CA SER A 97 -7.69 -6.37 -6.21
C SER A 97 -7.23 -5.22 -5.33
N THR A 98 -7.92 -4.10 -5.44
CA THR A 98 -7.74 -2.97 -4.55
C THR A 98 -9.06 -2.60 -3.89
N GLY A 99 -9.94 -3.57 -3.72
CA GLY A 99 -11.28 -3.31 -3.21
C GLY A 99 -11.34 -3.02 -1.73
N SER A 100 -10.34 -3.43 -0.98
CA SER A 100 -10.28 -3.17 0.46
C SER A 100 -8.86 -2.78 0.83
N VAL A 101 -8.68 -2.29 2.05
CA VAL A 101 -7.34 -1.93 2.49
C VAL A 101 -6.43 -3.15 2.52
N ASN A 102 -6.94 -4.29 2.93
CA ASN A 102 -6.13 -5.50 2.94
C ASN A 102 -5.77 -5.95 1.53
N ASP A 103 -6.69 -5.82 0.59
CA ASP A 103 -6.38 -6.13 -0.79
C ASP A 103 -5.28 -5.23 -1.31
N GLN A 104 -5.34 -3.96 -0.95
CA GLN A 104 -4.32 -3.01 -1.39
C GLN A 104 -2.96 -3.32 -0.78
N ILE A 105 -2.94 -3.73 0.47
CA ILE A 105 -1.69 -4.15 1.11
C ILE A 105 -1.13 -5.38 0.41
N ASN A 106 -1.97 -6.34 0.09
CA ASN A 106 -1.51 -7.54 -0.60
C ASN A 106 -0.96 -7.21 -1.98
N ALA A 107 -1.62 -6.34 -2.71
CA ALA A 107 -1.14 -5.94 -4.04
C ALA A 107 0.20 -5.23 -3.93
N ALA A 108 0.35 -4.33 -2.97
CA ALA A 108 1.59 -3.61 -2.78
C ALA A 108 2.71 -4.58 -2.39
N TYR A 109 2.40 -5.55 -1.57
CA TYR A 109 3.40 -6.52 -1.15
C TYR A 109 3.89 -7.35 -2.35
N LYS A 110 2.97 -7.76 -3.22
CA LYS A 110 3.37 -8.49 -4.43
C LYS A 110 4.29 -7.64 -5.30
N ALA A 111 3.94 -6.37 -5.47
CA ALA A 111 4.77 -5.47 -6.27
C ALA A 111 6.15 -5.31 -5.64
N TYR A 112 6.19 -5.17 -4.33
CA TYR A 112 7.46 -5.03 -3.63
C TYR A 112 8.30 -6.30 -3.80
N LYS A 113 7.70 -7.46 -3.69
CA LYS A 113 8.46 -8.69 -3.83
C LYS A 113 9.03 -8.85 -5.22
N ALA A 114 8.35 -8.33 -6.21
CA ALA A 114 8.80 -8.45 -7.60
C ALA A 114 9.82 -7.39 -7.96
N GLN A 115 9.67 -6.16 -7.47
CA GLN A 115 10.44 -5.02 -7.96
C GLN A 115 11.11 -4.21 -6.86
N GLY A 116 10.87 -4.53 -5.61
CA GLY A 116 11.40 -3.73 -4.52
C GLY A 116 10.77 -2.34 -4.52
N LEU A 117 11.43 -1.41 -3.87
CA LEU A 117 10.93 -0.05 -3.81
C LEU A 117 10.97 0.65 -5.16
N SER A 118 11.70 0.11 -6.13
CA SER A 118 11.74 0.71 -7.45
C SER A 118 10.36 0.69 -8.11
N ALA A 119 9.46 -0.17 -7.65
CA ALA A 119 8.08 -0.14 -8.15
C ALA A 119 7.45 1.24 -7.96
N TRP A 120 7.90 1.99 -6.99
CA TRP A 120 7.40 3.33 -6.70
C TRP A 120 8.43 4.42 -7.05
N GLY A 121 9.45 4.06 -7.80
CA GLY A 121 10.42 5.03 -8.27
C GLY A 121 11.46 5.42 -7.24
N MET A 122 11.70 4.57 -6.28
CA MET A 122 12.63 4.91 -5.19
C MET A 122 13.97 4.21 -5.31
#